data_cb91a48f2d8f3864e859b61706c6a414
#
_entry.id   cb91a48f2d8f3864e859b61706c6a414
#
_cell.length_a   1.000
_cell.length_b   1.000
_cell.length_c   1.000
_cell.angle_alpha   90.00
_cell.angle_beta   90.00
_cell.angle_gamma   90.00
#
_symmetry.space_group_name_H-M   'P 1'
#
loop_
_entity.id
_entity.type
_entity.pdbx_description
1 polymer ?
#
loop_
_entity_poly.entity_id
_entity_poly.type
_entity_poly.pdbx_seq_one_letter_code
_entity_poly.pdbx_strand_id
1 'polypeptide(L)'
;ASRPYDVLNSQEARAEAEGNEKSLYHIIKPEIDFPEGTDEHDPAVYLKAAANFNNFQEKGWLVQDQKECYYVYAQTMNGKTQYGLVVGAYVPDYMNGTIKKHELTRRDKEEDRMKHVRVNNANIEPVFFAYPDNSELDAIVMKYTAREPEYNFVAKLDGFGHTFWIIDEDKDIARITELFGEMPALYIADGHHRSAAAALVGAEKAKQNPDHKGDEEYNYFMAVCFPANQLTIIDYNRVVKDLNGLTEEQFVERLTKNFVVEEKGSAIYKPGALHNFSLYLGGKWYSLTAKPGTYDDNDPIGVLDVTISSNLILDEILGIKDLRSDKRIDFVGGIRGLGELKRRVDSGEMKVALALYP
;
A
#
# COMPACT_ATOMS: atom_id res chain seq x y z
N ALA A 1 -14.54 -8.17 4.78
CA ALA A 1 -13.35 -7.32 4.58
C ALA A 1 -13.54 -6.48 3.33
N SER A 2 -12.95 -5.30 3.30
CA SER A 2 -12.94 -4.40 2.14
C SER A 2 -11.50 -4.19 1.70
N ARG A 3 -11.27 -4.13 0.40
CA ARG A 3 -9.97 -3.76 -0.15
C ARG A 3 -9.74 -2.25 0.02
N PRO A 4 -8.49 -1.76 0.06
CA PRO A 4 -8.19 -0.33 0.07
C PRO A 4 -8.84 0.40 -1.12
N TYR A 5 -9.22 1.67 -0.91
CA TYR A 5 -9.97 2.47 -1.89
C TYR A 5 -9.29 2.62 -3.25
N ASP A 6 -7.96 2.51 -3.30
CA ASP A 6 -7.11 2.75 -4.47
C ASP A 6 -6.77 1.50 -5.27
N VAL A 7 -7.19 0.30 -4.80
CA VAL A 7 -6.94 -0.96 -5.52
C VAL A 7 -8.14 -1.44 -6.35
N LEU A 8 -9.27 -0.71 -6.32
CA LEU A 8 -10.47 -1.04 -7.08
C LEU A 8 -11.13 0.24 -7.63
N ASN A 9 -11.78 0.11 -8.77
CA ASN A 9 -12.60 1.17 -9.33
C ASN A 9 -14.03 1.15 -8.76
N SER A 10 -14.83 2.18 -9.10
CA SER A 10 -16.19 2.33 -8.55
C SER A 10 -17.16 1.23 -8.99
N GLN A 11 -16.98 0.64 -10.20
CA GLN A 11 -17.80 -0.48 -10.66
C GLN A 11 -17.50 -1.75 -9.87
N GLU A 12 -16.22 -2.04 -9.63
CA GLU A 12 -15.77 -3.16 -8.79
C GLU A 12 -16.29 -3.00 -7.36
N ALA A 13 -16.15 -1.80 -6.78
CA ALA A 13 -16.64 -1.50 -5.43
C ALA A 13 -18.17 -1.71 -5.32
N ARG A 14 -18.93 -1.28 -6.32
CA ARG A 14 -20.39 -1.46 -6.40
C ARG A 14 -20.75 -2.94 -6.45
N ALA A 15 -20.08 -3.73 -7.30
CA ALA A 15 -20.31 -5.16 -7.41
C ALA A 15 -19.98 -5.90 -6.10
N GLU A 16 -18.88 -5.53 -5.44
CA GLU A 16 -18.48 -6.16 -4.17
C GLU A 16 -19.38 -5.75 -2.99
N ALA A 17 -20.01 -4.58 -3.04
CA ALA A 17 -20.95 -4.11 -2.02
C ALA A 17 -22.39 -4.58 -2.25
N GLU A 18 -22.69 -5.16 -3.42
CA GLU A 18 -24.07 -5.53 -3.79
C GLU A 18 -24.72 -6.42 -2.73
N GLY A 19 -25.91 -5.99 -2.26
CA GLY A 19 -26.67 -6.71 -1.24
C GLY A 19 -26.06 -6.67 0.18
N ASN A 20 -25.00 -5.91 0.40
CA ASN A 20 -24.35 -5.77 1.71
C ASN A 20 -24.35 -4.33 2.20
N GLU A 21 -25.43 -3.94 2.91
CA GLU A 21 -25.57 -2.61 3.52
C GLU A 21 -24.46 -2.27 4.53
N LYS A 22 -23.74 -3.28 5.05
CA LYS A 22 -22.65 -3.11 6.02
C LYS A 22 -21.28 -3.05 5.35
N SER A 23 -21.22 -3.03 4.01
CA SER A 23 -19.95 -2.89 3.31
C SER A 23 -19.31 -1.55 3.64
N LEU A 24 -18.02 -1.58 4.02
CA LEU A 24 -17.29 -0.34 4.29
C LEU A 24 -17.12 0.52 3.02
N TYR A 25 -17.31 -0.05 1.83
CA TYR A 25 -17.29 0.70 0.57
C TYR A 25 -18.32 1.85 0.53
N HIS A 26 -19.45 1.73 1.22
CA HIS A 26 -20.41 2.82 1.36
C HIS A 26 -19.80 4.07 2.04
N ILE A 27 -18.70 3.91 2.77
CA ILE A 27 -17.99 5.01 3.43
C ILE A 27 -16.73 5.40 2.65
N ILE A 28 -15.93 4.43 2.20
CA ILE A 28 -14.62 4.71 1.56
C ILE A 28 -14.70 4.94 0.04
N LYS A 29 -15.79 4.46 -0.60
CA LYS A 29 -16.13 4.63 -2.03
C LYS A 29 -17.60 5.03 -2.18
N PRO A 30 -18.03 6.15 -1.54
CA PRO A 30 -19.46 6.47 -1.38
C PRO A 30 -20.15 6.81 -2.71
N GLU A 31 -19.43 7.03 -3.79
CA GLU A 31 -19.97 7.18 -5.15
C GLU A 31 -20.75 5.95 -5.63
N ILE A 32 -20.55 4.77 -4.98
CA ILE A 32 -21.35 3.57 -5.29
C ILE A 32 -22.84 3.73 -4.94
N ASP A 33 -23.18 4.67 -4.06
CA ASP A 33 -24.57 4.97 -3.65
C ASP A 33 -25.27 5.97 -4.60
N PHE A 34 -24.56 6.44 -5.65
CA PHE A 34 -25.07 7.35 -6.66
C PHE A 34 -25.22 6.64 -8.00
N PRO A 35 -25.89 7.25 -8.99
CA PRO A 35 -25.93 6.72 -10.37
C PRO A 35 -24.52 6.48 -10.94
N GLU A 36 -24.42 5.49 -11.83
CA GLU A 36 -23.15 5.24 -12.53
C GLU A 36 -22.68 6.49 -13.29
N GLY A 37 -21.36 6.73 -13.25
CA GLY A 37 -20.75 7.90 -13.88
C GLY A 37 -20.77 9.17 -13.03
N THR A 38 -21.28 9.11 -11.79
CA THR A 38 -21.11 10.21 -10.83
C THR A 38 -19.63 10.45 -10.56
N ASP A 39 -19.23 11.71 -10.57
CA ASP A 39 -17.86 12.10 -10.24
C ASP A 39 -17.54 11.75 -8.78
N GLU A 40 -16.55 10.89 -8.56
CA GLU A 40 -16.12 10.49 -7.21
C GLU A 40 -15.62 11.67 -6.36
N HIS A 41 -15.30 12.80 -6.99
CA HIS A 41 -14.84 14.02 -6.32
C HIS A 41 -15.95 15.07 -6.10
N ASP A 42 -17.19 14.76 -6.45
CA ASP A 42 -18.34 15.66 -6.19
C ASP A 42 -18.50 15.87 -4.66
N PRO A 43 -18.71 17.10 -4.21
CA PRO A 43 -18.95 17.39 -2.79
C PRO A 43 -20.07 16.55 -2.14
N ALA A 44 -21.11 16.20 -2.89
CA ALA A 44 -22.19 15.35 -2.39
C ALA A 44 -21.73 13.93 -2.05
N VAL A 45 -20.72 13.42 -2.75
CA VAL A 45 -20.13 12.10 -2.51
C VAL A 45 -19.42 12.05 -1.15
N TYR A 46 -18.64 13.09 -0.81
CA TYR A 46 -18.02 13.18 0.52
C TYR A 46 -19.04 13.33 1.65
N LEU A 47 -20.09 14.13 1.44
CA LEU A 47 -21.18 14.25 2.41
C LEU A 47 -21.92 12.92 2.61
N LYS A 48 -22.05 12.12 1.56
CA LYS A 48 -22.64 10.78 1.65
C LYS A 48 -21.76 9.85 2.48
N ALA A 49 -20.43 9.92 2.34
CA ALA A 49 -19.51 9.17 3.21
C ALA A 49 -19.77 9.44 4.69
N ALA A 50 -19.85 10.73 5.08
CA ALA A 50 -20.10 11.13 6.46
C ALA A 50 -21.49 10.67 6.95
N ALA A 51 -22.52 10.81 6.12
CA ALA A 51 -23.86 10.33 6.44
C ALA A 51 -23.88 8.81 6.67
N ASN A 52 -23.18 8.05 5.81
CA ASN A 52 -23.07 6.60 5.96
C ASN A 52 -22.28 6.22 7.22
N PHE A 53 -21.18 6.91 7.51
CA PHE A 53 -20.38 6.67 8.71
C PHE A 53 -21.19 6.90 10.00
N ASN A 54 -21.94 7.98 10.06
CA ASN A 54 -22.85 8.26 11.19
C ASN A 54 -23.95 7.19 11.31
N ASN A 55 -24.57 6.82 10.18
CA ASN A 55 -25.60 5.77 10.16
C ASN A 55 -25.07 4.40 10.64
N PHE A 56 -23.82 4.05 10.32
CA PHE A 56 -23.18 2.82 10.79
C PHE A 56 -23.03 2.81 12.32
N GLN A 57 -22.71 3.97 12.92
CA GLN A 57 -22.61 4.13 14.37
C GLN A 57 -24.01 4.09 15.01
N GLU A 58 -25.00 4.81 14.47
CA GLU A 58 -26.38 4.83 14.97
C GLU A 58 -27.02 3.44 14.94
N LYS A 59 -26.72 2.63 13.91
CA LYS A 59 -27.19 1.25 13.80
C LYS A 59 -26.40 0.25 14.66
N GLY A 60 -25.36 0.69 15.35
CA GLY A 60 -24.50 -0.17 16.14
C GLY A 60 -23.67 -1.16 15.30
N TRP A 61 -23.44 -0.86 14.01
CA TRP A 61 -22.55 -1.66 13.16
C TRP A 61 -21.08 -1.32 13.38
N LEU A 62 -20.80 -0.08 13.78
CA LEU A 62 -19.54 0.36 14.34
C LEU A 62 -19.76 0.76 15.78
N VAL A 63 -18.98 0.19 16.67
CA VAL A 63 -19.07 0.40 18.13
C VAL A 63 -17.70 0.84 18.62
N GLN A 64 -17.67 1.86 19.46
CA GLN A 64 -16.45 2.29 20.13
C GLN A 64 -16.27 1.50 21.42
N ASP A 65 -15.06 0.98 21.65
CA ASP A 65 -14.71 0.33 22.88
C ASP A 65 -14.74 1.31 24.06
N GLN A 66 -15.11 0.80 25.23
CA GLN A 66 -15.28 1.64 26.44
C GLN A 66 -13.94 2.03 27.08
N LYS A 67 -12.84 1.41 26.66
CA LYS A 67 -11.50 1.59 27.17
C LYS A 67 -10.53 1.70 26.02
N GLU A 68 -9.48 2.49 26.18
CA GLU A 68 -8.37 2.52 25.27
C GLU A 68 -7.65 1.16 25.26
N CYS A 69 -7.53 0.56 24.10
CA CYS A 69 -6.94 -0.75 23.88
C CYS A 69 -6.02 -0.72 22.66
N TYR A 70 -5.04 -1.63 22.65
CA TYR A 70 -4.42 -2.07 21.43
C TYR A 70 -5.12 -3.33 20.92
N TYR A 71 -4.86 -3.69 19.66
CA TYR A 71 -5.43 -4.89 19.08
C TYR A 71 -4.37 -5.66 18.32
N VAL A 72 -4.50 -7.00 18.29
CA VAL A 72 -3.77 -7.83 17.35
C VAL A 72 -4.67 -8.11 16.15
N TYR A 73 -4.17 -7.82 14.97
CA TYR A 73 -4.78 -8.18 13.71
C TYR A 73 -3.91 -9.20 12.99
N ALA A 74 -4.45 -10.37 12.70
CA ALA A 74 -3.78 -11.38 11.90
C ALA A 74 -4.42 -11.47 10.52
N GLN A 75 -3.58 -11.46 9.50
CA GLN A 75 -3.97 -11.68 8.11
C GLN A 75 -3.30 -12.94 7.58
N THR A 76 -4.11 -13.86 7.06
CA THR A 76 -3.62 -15.10 6.45
C THR A 76 -3.81 -15.06 4.95
N MET A 77 -2.71 -15.14 4.21
CA MET A 77 -2.69 -15.16 2.74
C MET A 77 -1.77 -16.28 2.27
N ASN A 78 -2.25 -17.13 1.36
CA ASN A 78 -1.49 -18.26 0.79
C ASN A 78 -0.84 -19.18 1.85
N GLY A 79 -1.54 -19.41 2.95
CA GLY A 79 -1.05 -20.27 4.05
C GLY A 79 -0.05 -19.59 5.00
N LYS A 80 0.34 -18.34 4.77
CA LYS A 80 1.18 -17.55 5.67
C LYS A 80 0.31 -16.58 6.47
N THR A 81 0.47 -16.58 7.78
CA THR A 81 -0.18 -15.62 8.69
C THR A 81 0.81 -14.59 9.17
N GLN A 82 0.41 -13.32 9.14
CA GLN A 82 1.14 -12.18 9.68
C GLN A 82 0.33 -11.57 10.81
N TYR A 83 0.99 -11.21 11.90
CA TYR A 83 0.37 -10.64 13.09
C TYR A 83 0.84 -9.19 13.26
N GLY A 84 -0.08 -8.25 13.22
CA GLY A 84 0.19 -6.83 13.38
C GLY A 84 -0.52 -6.25 14.60
N LEU A 85 0.05 -5.20 15.16
CA LEU A 85 -0.54 -4.40 16.23
C LEU A 85 -1.28 -3.21 15.63
N VAL A 86 -2.57 -3.07 15.96
CA VAL A 86 -3.37 -1.90 15.59
C VAL A 86 -3.17 -0.84 16.63
N VAL A 87 -2.73 0.33 16.19
CA VAL A 87 -2.31 1.44 17.05
C VAL A 87 -2.80 2.78 16.50
N GLY A 88 -2.83 3.81 17.34
CA GLY A 88 -2.91 5.21 16.94
C GLY A 88 -1.50 5.74 16.66
N ALA A 89 -1.12 5.87 15.39
CA ALA A 89 0.15 6.45 15.00
C ALA A 89 0.13 7.97 15.19
N TYR A 90 1.20 8.54 15.74
CA TYR A 90 1.25 9.93 16.15
C TYR A 90 1.59 10.87 14.98
N VAL A 91 0.76 11.85 14.72
CA VAL A 91 0.92 12.83 13.63
C VAL A 91 2.26 13.55 13.66
N PRO A 92 2.76 14.06 14.81
CA PRO A 92 4.08 14.68 14.87
C PRO A 92 5.23 13.75 14.45
N ASP A 93 5.13 12.44 14.68
CA ASP A 93 6.16 11.48 14.24
C ASP A 93 6.20 11.31 12.72
N TYR A 94 5.05 11.46 12.06
CA TYR A 94 5.01 11.58 10.61
C TYR A 94 5.65 12.89 10.11
N MET A 95 5.37 14.00 10.78
CA MET A 95 5.85 15.32 10.39
C MET A 95 7.36 15.50 10.62
N ASN A 96 7.91 14.95 11.70
CA ASN A 96 9.34 15.03 12.05
C ASN A 96 10.21 13.97 11.38
N GLY A 97 9.59 12.96 10.68
CA GLY A 97 10.30 11.91 9.98
C GLY A 97 10.70 10.71 10.86
N THR A 98 10.17 10.55 12.04
CA THR A 98 10.25 9.30 12.82
C THR A 98 9.54 8.18 12.07
N ILE A 99 8.37 8.48 11.47
CA ILE A 99 7.71 7.60 10.51
C ILE A 99 8.33 7.84 9.13
N LYS A 100 9.10 6.84 8.64
CA LYS A 100 9.86 6.89 7.40
C LYS A 100 8.98 6.65 6.18
N LYS A 101 9.20 7.48 5.15
CA LYS A 101 8.52 7.45 3.85
C LYS A 101 9.50 7.03 2.78
N HIS A 102 9.07 6.22 1.82
CA HIS A 102 9.88 5.85 0.65
C HIS A 102 9.21 6.25 -0.68
N GLU A 103 8.00 6.83 -0.60
CA GLU A 103 7.24 7.29 -1.76
C GLU A 103 6.79 8.73 -1.57
N LEU A 104 6.83 9.52 -2.66
CA LEU A 104 6.26 10.86 -2.70
C LEU A 104 4.79 10.77 -3.10
N THR A 105 3.92 11.37 -2.29
CA THR A 105 2.49 11.39 -2.55
C THR A 105 2.14 12.29 -3.73
N ARG A 106 1.12 11.86 -4.50
CA ARG A 106 0.53 12.67 -5.57
C ARG A 106 -0.44 13.66 -4.95
N ARG A 107 -0.35 14.93 -5.35
CA ARG A 107 -1.17 16.02 -4.82
C ARG A 107 -2.68 15.79 -4.96
N ASP A 108 -3.11 15.30 -6.12
CA ASP A 108 -4.52 15.03 -6.41
C ASP A 108 -5.10 13.96 -5.44
N LYS A 109 -4.37 12.88 -5.23
CA LYS A 109 -4.75 11.81 -4.30
C LYS A 109 -4.71 12.26 -2.84
N GLU A 110 -3.70 13.04 -2.46
CA GLU A 110 -3.56 13.60 -1.12
C GLU A 110 -4.73 14.52 -0.79
N GLU A 111 -5.06 15.49 -1.67
CA GLU A 111 -6.19 16.41 -1.52
C GLU A 111 -7.52 15.68 -1.39
N ASP A 112 -7.75 14.65 -2.21
CA ASP A 112 -8.94 13.82 -2.15
C ASP A 112 -9.08 13.13 -0.80
N ARG A 113 -8.03 12.49 -0.30
CA ARG A 113 -8.04 11.83 1.02
C ARG A 113 -8.17 12.82 2.16
N MET A 114 -7.53 14.00 2.07
CA MET A 114 -7.71 15.07 3.05
C MET A 114 -9.16 15.54 3.15
N LYS A 115 -9.86 15.71 2.01
CA LYS A 115 -11.29 16.02 2.00
C LYS A 115 -12.10 14.93 2.70
N HIS A 116 -11.81 13.67 2.39
CA HIS A 116 -12.47 12.53 3.01
C HIS A 116 -12.28 12.52 4.54
N VAL A 117 -11.05 12.72 5.03
CA VAL A 117 -10.76 12.80 6.47
C VAL A 117 -11.46 14.00 7.12
N ARG A 118 -11.43 15.18 6.48
CA ARG A 118 -12.08 16.39 7.03
C ARG A 118 -13.59 16.22 7.18
N VAL A 119 -14.24 15.67 6.16
CA VAL A 119 -15.72 15.55 6.12
C VAL A 119 -16.21 14.45 7.07
N ASN A 120 -15.53 13.32 7.14
CA ASN A 120 -15.86 12.25 8.09
C ASN A 120 -15.40 12.56 9.52
N ASN A 121 -14.49 13.50 9.70
CA ASN A 121 -13.81 13.76 10.97
C ASN A 121 -13.16 12.49 11.57
N ALA A 122 -12.71 11.56 10.73
CA ALA A 122 -12.16 10.27 11.12
C ALA A 122 -11.21 9.72 10.06
N ASN A 123 -10.28 8.89 10.50
CA ASN A 123 -9.44 8.05 9.65
C ASN A 123 -10.11 6.69 9.51
N ILE A 124 -10.76 6.43 8.37
CA ILE A 124 -11.61 5.23 8.19
C ILE A 124 -10.78 3.99 7.86
N GLU A 125 -9.74 4.14 7.05
CA GLU A 125 -8.91 3.03 6.60
C GLU A 125 -7.57 3.03 7.33
N PRO A 126 -7.14 1.88 7.91
CA PRO A 126 -5.83 1.79 8.53
C PRO A 126 -4.72 1.92 7.48
N VAL A 127 -3.57 2.40 7.91
CA VAL A 127 -2.33 2.36 7.14
C VAL A 127 -1.49 1.17 7.59
N PHE A 128 -0.56 0.75 6.76
CA PHE A 128 0.28 -0.41 7.03
C PHE A 128 1.72 0.04 7.27
N PHE A 129 2.23 -0.23 8.49
CA PHE A 129 3.60 0.08 8.88
C PHE A 129 4.42 -1.17 9.16
N ALA A 130 5.71 -1.06 8.97
CA ALA A 130 6.69 -2.01 9.45
C ALA A 130 7.46 -1.42 10.63
N TYR A 131 7.85 -2.28 11.58
CA TYR A 131 8.75 -1.92 12.68
C TYR A 131 9.90 -2.93 12.79
N PRO A 132 11.07 -2.51 13.36
CA PRO A 132 12.17 -3.41 13.64
C PRO A 132 11.75 -4.54 14.60
N ASP A 133 12.17 -5.76 14.34
CA ASP A 133 11.79 -6.92 15.13
C ASP A 133 12.03 -6.71 16.64
N ASN A 134 11.05 -7.11 17.45
CA ASN A 134 11.10 -6.96 18.90
C ASN A 134 10.48 -8.20 19.57
N SER A 135 11.30 -9.01 20.19
CA SER A 135 10.88 -10.28 20.80
C SER A 135 9.92 -10.12 21.97
N GLU A 136 9.91 -8.96 22.65
CA GLU A 136 8.99 -8.70 23.75
C GLU A 136 7.59 -8.36 23.22
N LEU A 137 7.49 -7.58 22.13
CA LEU A 137 6.23 -7.38 21.42
C LEU A 137 5.69 -8.70 20.87
N ASP A 138 6.55 -9.54 20.28
CA ASP A 138 6.16 -10.87 19.80
C ASP A 138 5.57 -11.72 20.92
N ALA A 139 6.20 -11.71 22.12
CA ALA A 139 5.69 -12.45 23.28
C ALA A 139 4.32 -11.95 23.75
N ILE A 140 4.10 -10.62 23.73
CA ILE A 140 2.78 -10.04 24.06
C ILE A 140 1.74 -10.47 23.01
N VAL A 141 2.06 -10.35 21.73
CA VAL A 141 1.17 -10.79 20.64
C VAL A 141 0.80 -12.26 20.78
N MET A 142 1.78 -13.14 21.02
CA MET A 142 1.54 -14.57 21.24
C MET A 142 0.65 -14.86 22.45
N LYS A 143 0.77 -14.09 23.54
CA LYS A 143 -0.10 -14.21 24.72
C LYS A 143 -1.56 -14.01 24.35
N TYR A 144 -1.87 -13.01 23.51
CA TYR A 144 -3.25 -12.68 23.14
C TYR A 144 -3.78 -13.60 22.02
N THR A 145 -2.95 -14.00 21.08
CA THR A 145 -3.37 -14.92 20.00
C THR A 145 -3.64 -16.34 20.50
N ALA A 146 -3.22 -16.69 21.72
CA ALA A 146 -3.60 -17.94 22.37
C ALA A 146 -5.02 -17.93 22.97
N ARG A 147 -5.68 -16.76 23.02
CA ARG A 147 -7.05 -16.59 23.51
C ARG A 147 -8.07 -16.77 22.37
N GLU A 148 -9.34 -16.88 22.71
CA GLU A 148 -10.44 -16.83 21.75
C GLU A 148 -10.42 -15.43 21.08
N PRO A 149 -10.44 -15.36 19.74
CA PRO A 149 -10.47 -14.09 19.04
C PRO A 149 -11.84 -13.43 19.10
N GLU A 150 -11.87 -12.09 19.08
CA GLU A 150 -13.09 -11.30 18.93
C GLU A 150 -13.74 -11.53 17.56
N TYR A 151 -12.92 -11.61 16.50
CA TYR A 151 -13.36 -11.92 15.15
C TYR A 151 -12.41 -12.94 14.50
N ASN A 152 -13.00 -13.91 13.79
CA ASN A 152 -12.24 -14.85 12.97
C ASN A 152 -13.09 -15.27 11.77
N PHE A 153 -12.66 -14.91 10.57
CA PHE A 153 -13.37 -15.24 9.34
C PHE A 153 -12.45 -15.30 8.14
N VAL A 154 -12.90 -15.96 7.09
CA VAL A 154 -12.28 -15.94 5.76
C VAL A 154 -13.12 -15.07 4.84
N ALA A 155 -12.50 -14.08 4.22
CA ALA A 155 -13.16 -13.19 3.27
C ALA A 155 -13.53 -13.96 2.01
N LYS A 156 -14.80 -13.87 1.58
CA LYS A 156 -15.31 -14.61 0.40
C LYS A 156 -14.71 -14.09 -0.90
N LEU A 157 -14.30 -12.83 -0.92
CA LEU A 157 -13.80 -12.15 -2.10
C LEU A 157 -12.46 -12.69 -2.58
N ASP A 158 -11.53 -12.91 -1.67
CA ASP A 158 -10.13 -13.22 -1.98
C ASP A 158 -9.61 -14.48 -1.27
N GLY A 159 -10.41 -15.05 -0.37
CA GLY A 159 -10.03 -16.21 0.43
C GLY A 159 -9.03 -15.91 1.54
N PHE A 160 -8.79 -14.64 1.87
CA PHE A 160 -7.88 -14.27 2.95
C PHE A 160 -8.54 -14.44 4.31
N GLY A 161 -7.77 -14.95 5.27
CA GLY A 161 -8.18 -15.08 6.66
C GLY A 161 -7.93 -13.76 7.41
N HIS A 162 -8.88 -13.42 8.27
CA HIS A 162 -8.81 -12.25 9.14
C HIS A 162 -9.15 -12.67 10.56
N THR A 163 -8.24 -12.41 11.49
CA THR A 163 -8.48 -12.71 12.91
C THR A 163 -8.09 -11.51 13.75
N PHE A 164 -8.83 -11.26 14.83
CA PHE A 164 -8.71 -10.04 15.61
C PHE A 164 -8.86 -10.31 17.09
N TRP A 165 -7.97 -9.75 17.92
CA TRP A 165 -7.97 -9.89 19.38
C TRP A 165 -7.82 -8.51 20.02
N ILE A 166 -8.41 -8.34 21.19
CA ILE A 166 -8.30 -7.11 21.99
C ILE A 166 -7.20 -7.30 23.02
N ILE A 167 -6.30 -6.32 23.12
CA ILE A 167 -5.30 -6.19 24.18
C ILE A 167 -5.84 -5.21 25.21
N ASP A 168 -6.39 -5.71 26.29
CA ASP A 168 -7.13 -4.95 27.29
C ASP A 168 -6.46 -4.89 28.67
N GLU A 169 -5.36 -5.60 28.88
CA GLU A 169 -4.62 -5.57 30.14
C GLU A 169 -3.74 -4.31 30.23
N ASP A 170 -3.95 -3.47 31.24
CA ASP A 170 -3.24 -2.19 31.44
C ASP A 170 -1.73 -2.34 31.42
N LYS A 171 -1.21 -3.42 31.99
CA LYS A 171 0.23 -3.73 32.01
C LYS A 171 0.79 -3.88 30.59
N ASP A 172 0.08 -4.62 29.73
CA ASP A 172 0.54 -4.88 28.37
C ASP A 172 0.36 -3.65 27.49
N ILE A 173 -0.74 -2.89 27.70
CA ILE A 173 -0.95 -1.61 27.04
C ILE A 173 0.21 -0.65 27.34
N ALA A 174 0.54 -0.47 28.61
CA ALA A 174 1.65 0.39 29.03
C ALA A 174 2.98 -0.09 28.41
N ARG A 175 3.23 -1.41 28.43
CA ARG A 175 4.49 -1.96 27.90
C ARG A 175 4.61 -1.81 26.39
N ILE A 176 3.53 -2.03 25.64
CA ILE A 176 3.50 -1.78 24.18
C ILE A 176 3.82 -0.31 23.89
N THR A 177 3.21 0.61 24.63
CA THR A 177 3.46 2.05 24.48
C THR A 177 4.93 2.40 24.71
N GLU A 178 5.55 1.86 25.77
CA GLU A 178 6.97 2.05 26.08
C GLU A 178 7.85 1.50 24.93
N LEU A 179 7.61 0.26 24.50
CA LEU A 179 8.39 -0.40 23.44
C LEU A 179 8.34 0.36 22.11
N PHE A 180 7.17 0.86 21.72
CA PHE A 180 7.06 1.72 20.52
C PHE A 180 7.77 3.07 20.73
N GLY A 181 7.74 3.63 21.95
CA GLY A 181 8.47 4.86 22.29
C GLY A 181 10.00 4.71 22.23
N GLU A 182 10.53 3.50 22.43
CA GLU A 182 11.94 3.18 22.31
C GLU A 182 12.41 2.95 20.87
N MET A 183 11.48 2.74 19.92
CA MET A 183 11.82 2.48 18.53
C MET A 183 12.37 3.72 17.83
N PRO A 184 13.49 3.59 17.11
CA PRO A 184 14.10 4.73 16.43
C PRO A 184 13.26 5.22 15.22
N ALA A 185 12.47 4.36 14.63
CA ALA A 185 11.62 4.67 13.49
C ALA A 185 10.56 3.59 13.23
N LEU A 186 9.47 4.02 12.61
CA LEU A 186 8.51 3.17 11.89
C LEU A 186 8.64 3.42 10.38
N TYR A 187 8.22 2.47 9.58
CA TYR A 187 8.36 2.53 8.12
C TYR A 187 7.00 2.32 7.47
N ILE A 188 6.57 3.24 6.62
CA ILE A 188 5.34 3.06 5.85
C ILE A 188 5.58 1.94 4.83
N ALA A 189 4.84 0.84 4.95
CA ALA A 189 4.86 -0.24 3.97
C ALA A 189 3.78 -0.02 2.88
N ASP A 190 2.60 0.48 3.29
CA ASP A 190 1.50 0.85 2.38
C ASP A 190 0.65 1.98 2.98
N GLY A 191 -0.03 2.75 2.11
CA GLY A 191 -0.92 3.83 2.53
C GLY A 191 -0.24 5.18 2.69
N HIS A 192 0.74 5.52 1.84
CA HIS A 192 1.44 6.82 1.87
C HIS A 192 0.47 8.00 1.75
N HIS A 193 -0.52 7.95 0.83
CA HIS A 193 -1.52 9.01 0.66
C HIS A 193 -2.45 9.13 1.88
N ARG A 194 -2.85 8.00 2.48
CA ARG A 194 -3.67 7.97 3.70
C ARG A 194 -2.92 8.52 4.90
N SER A 195 -1.65 8.13 5.07
CA SER A 195 -0.77 8.66 6.12
C SER A 195 -0.55 10.17 5.97
N ALA A 196 -0.27 10.64 4.75
CA ALA A 196 -0.10 12.06 4.47
C ALA A 196 -1.37 12.86 4.76
N ALA A 197 -2.52 12.40 4.27
CA ALA A 197 -3.81 13.06 4.49
C ALA A 197 -4.16 13.16 5.98
N ALA A 198 -3.99 12.07 6.73
CA ALA A 198 -4.23 12.04 8.16
C ALA A 198 -3.32 13.03 8.91
N ALA A 199 -2.02 13.02 8.61
CA ALA A 199 -1.05 13.88 9.26
C ALA A 199 -1.27 15.37 8.93
N LEU A 200 -1.55 15.71 7.68
CA LEU A 200 -1.80 17.09 7.26
C LEU A 200 -3.09 17.63 7.86
N VAL A 201 -4.19 16.86 7.86
CA VAL A 201 -5.44 17.28 8.49
C VAL A 201 -5.30 17.37 10.01
N GLY A 202 -4.56 16.46 10.65
CA GLY A 202 -4.25 16.56 12.07
C GLY A 202 -3.47 17.83 12.40
N ALA A 203 -2.43 18.15 11.63
CA ALA A 203 -1.64 19.38 11.79
C ALA A 203 -2.48 20.65 11.54
N GLU A 204 -3.41 20.64 10.57
CA GLU A 204 -4.36 21.75 10.35
C GLU A 204 -5.23 21.98 11.58
N LYS A 205 -5.81 20.90 12.15
CA LYS A 205 -6.65 20.99 13.35
C LYS A 205 -5.89 21.46 14.56
N ALA A 206 -4.66 20.97 14.77
CA ALA A 206 -3.77 21.44 15.84
C ALA A 206 -3.51 22.95 15.74
N LYS A 207 -3.23 23.45 14.52
CA LYS A 207 -3.01 24.88 14.29
C LYS A 207 -4.27 25.74 14.50
N GLN A 208 -5.46 25.17 14.26
CA GLN A 208 -6.74 25.87 14.43
C GLN A 208 -7.24 25.83 15.87
N ASN A 209 -6.74 24.95 16.72
CA ASN A 209 -7.13 24.79 18.10
C ASN A 209 -6.24 25.64 19.03
N PRO A 210 -6.71 26.75 19.58
CA PRO A 210 -5.93 27.59 20.49
C PRO A 210 -5.58 26.89 21.80
N ASP A 211 -6.35 25.87 22.17
CA ASP A 211 -6.18 25.09 23.40
C ASP A 211 -5.47 23.74 23.16
N HIS A 212 -4.76 23.62 22.01
CA HIS A 212 -4.04 22.39 21.63
C HIS A 212 -3.03 21.98 22.70
N LYS A 213 -3.10 20.71 23.14
CA LYS A 213 -2.23 20.13 24.17
C LYS A 213 -1.33 19.02 23.64
N GLY A 214 -1.69 18.42 22.50
CA GLY A 214 -0.96 17.33 21.85
C GLY A 214 -1.54 15.93 22.09
N ASP A 215 -2.55 15.81 22.93
CA ASP A 215 -3.25 14.55 23.27
C ASP A 215 -4.64 14.42 22.59
N GLU A 216 -5.02 15.38 21.78
CA GLU A 216 -6.30 15.32 21.07
C GLU A 216 -6.30 14.23 19.99
N GLU A 217 -7.47 13.62 19.75
CA GLU A 217 -7.69 12.51 18.81
C GLU A 217 -7.18 12.79 17.39
N TYR A 218 -7.22 14.03 16.92
CA TYR A 218 -6.70 14.38 15.59
C TYR A 218 -5.17 14.30 15.48
N ASN A 219 -4.45 14.11 16.59
CA ASN A 219 -3.01 13.85 16.58
C ASN A 219 -2.67 12.38 16.31
N TYR A 220 -3.68 11.53 16.15
CA TYR A 220 -3.48 10.10 15.91
C TYR A 220 -4.24 9.62 14.68
N PHE A 221 -3.69 8.63 14.01
CA PHE A 221 -4.35 7.95 12.91
C PHE A 221 -4.09 6.45 12.96
N MET A 222 -5.08 5.68 12.53
CA MET A 222 -5.08 4.23 12.66
C MET A 222 -4.02 3.60 11.76
N ALA A 223 -3.10 2.84 12.37
CA ALA A 223 -2.09 2.04 11.69
C ALA A 223 -2.11 0.59 12.17
N VAL A 224 -1.79 -0.33 11.27
CA VAL A 224 -1.45 -1.71 11.62
C VAL A 224 0.05 -1.87 11.43
N CYS A 225 0.75 -2.14 12.53
CA CYS A 225 2.20 -2.24 12.56
C CYS A 225 2.63 -3.71 12.61
N PHE A 226 3.41 -4.17 11.64
CA PHE A 226 3.92 -5.55 11.58
C PHE A 226 5.43 -5.57 11.82
N PRO A 227 5.98 -6.60 12.49
CA PRO A 227 7.42 -6.76 12.58
C PRO A 227 8.01 -7.10 11.20
N ALA A 228 9.19 -6.58 10.92
CA ALA A 228 9.81 -6.69 9.59
C ALA A 228 10.00 -8.14 9.13
N ASN A 229 10.33 -9.06 10.05
CA ASN A 229 10.55 -10.48 9.76
C ASN A 229 9.29 -11.24 9.31
N GLN A 230 8.09 -10.72 9.56
CA GLN A 230 6.84 -11.34 9.11
C GLN A 230 6.41 -10.85 7.73
N LEU A 231 7.00 -9.76 7.24
CA LEU A 231 6.64 -9.19 5.96
C LEU A 231 7.23 -9.99 4.80
N THR A 232 6.56 -9.93 3.68
CA THR A 232 7.04 -10.49 2.42
C THR A 232 7.03 -9.38 1.40
N ILE A 233 8.19 -9.06 0.85
CA ILE A 233 8.30 -8.12 -0.26
C ILE A 233 7.79 -8.83 -1.51
N ILE A 234 6.85 -8.19 -2.20
CA ILE A 234 6.28 -8.67 -3.47
C ILE A 234 6.79 -7.75 -4.57
N ASP A 235 7.08 -8.32 -5.72
CA ASP A 235 7.53 -7.57 -6.88
C ASP A 235 6.49 -6.49 -7.29
N TYR A 236 7.00 -5.33 -7.68
CA TYR A 236 6.18 -4.24 -8.20
C TYR A 236 6.66 -3.93 -9.62
N ASN A 237 5.92 -4.43 -10.60
CA ASN A 237 6.35 -4.52 -12.00
C ASN A 237 5.93 -3.27 -12.79
N ARG A 238 6.59 -3.03 -13.91
CA ARG A 238 6.36 -1.89 -14.79
C ARG A 238 5.86 -2.36 -16.14
N VAL A 239 4.95 -1.58 -16.73
CA VAL A 239 4.49 -1.75 -18.10
C VAL A 239 4.52 -0.40 -18.81
N VAL A 240 4.95 -0.39 -20.06
CA VAL A 240 5.13 0.86 -20.83
C VAL A 240 4.45 0.77 -22.19
N LYS A 241 3.79 1.85 -22.60
CA LYS A 241 2.95 1.91 -23.80
C LYS A 241 3.72 1.90 -25.12
N ASP A 242 4.95 2.37 -25.12
CA ASP A 242 5.75 2.50 -26.33
C ASP A 242 7.26 2.30 -26.04
N LEU A 243 8.07 2.23 -27.08
CA LEU A 243 9.52 2.07 -27.00
C LEU A 243 10.26 3.38 -27.33
N ASN A 244 9.65 4.54 -27.12
CA ASN A 244 10.28 5.84 -27.40
C ASN A 244 10.79 5.96 -28.85
N GLY A 245 10.00 5.49 -29.81
CA GLY A 245 10.30 5.52 -31.24
C GLY A 245 11.28 4.45 -31.76
N LEU A 246 11.72 3.53 -30.87
CA LEU A 246 12.60 2.41 -31.26
C LEU A 246 11.79 1.23 -31.81
N THR A 247 12.44 0.44 -32.69
CA THR A 247 11.94 -0.91 -33.00
C THR A 247 12.27 -1.86 -31.84
N GLU A 248 11.66 -3.04 -31.82
CA GLU A 248 11.92 -4.06 -30.79
C GLU A 248 13.39 -4.48 -30.78
N GLU A 249 13.98 -4.66 -31.98
CA GLU A 249 15.40 -5.02 -32.13
C GLU A 249 16.31 -3.92 -31.60
N GLN A 250 16.05 -2.66 -31.95
CA GLN A 250 16.81 -1.51 -31.47
C GLN A 250 16.71 -1.34 -29.96
N PHE A 251 15.54 -1.62 -29.39
CA PHE A 251 15.35 -1.56 -27.95
C PHE A 251 16.16 -2.66 -27.24
N VAL A 252 16.08 -3.90 -27.71
CA VAL A 252 16.88 -5.03 -27.18
C VAL A 252 18.38 -4.76 -27.34
N GLU A 253 18.80 -4.21 -28.49
CA GLU A 253 20.21 -3.85 -28.71
C GLU A 253 20.67 -2.79 -27.69
N ARG A 254 19.89 -1.76 -27.43
CA ARG A 254 20.25 -0.73 -26.42
C ARG A 254 20.40 -1.29 -25.03
N LEU A 255 19.55 -2.27 -24.66
CA LEU A 255 19.67 -2.94 -23.36
C LEU A 255 21.02 -3.63 -23.18
N THR A 256 21.64 -4.14 -24.27
CA THR A 256 22.94 -4.82 -24.17
C THR A 256 24.08 -3.92 -23.73
N LYS A 257 23.91 -2.61 -23.75
CA LYS A 257 24.91 -1.68 -23.20
C LYS A 257 25.12 -1.92 -21.70
N ASN A 258 24.02 -1.99 -20.94
CA ASN A 258 24.05 -2.02 -19.48
C ASN A 258 23.72 -3.42 -18.90
N PHE A 259 23.15 -4.32 -19.71
CA PHE A 259 22.69 -5.64 -19.28
C PHE A 259 23.28 -6.76 -20.11
N VAL A 260 23.44 -7.94 -19.51
CA VAL A 260 23.53 -9.21 -20.23
C VAL A 260 22.09 -9.60 -20.57
N VAL A 261 21.78 -9.72 -21.86
CA VAL A 261 20.42 -9.99 -22.36
C VAL A 261 20.35 -11.40 -22.92
N GLU A 262 19.44 -12.21 -22.42
CA GLU A 262 19.21 -13.58 -22.88
C GLU A 262 17.73 -13.79 -23.22
N GLU A 263 17.42 -14.22 -24.44
CA GLU A 263 16.07 -14.63 -24.81
C GLU A 263 15.67 -15.92 -24.10
N LYS A 264 14.49 -15.93 -23.46
CA LYS A 264 13.95 -17.08 -22.71
C LYS A 264 12.73 -17.72 -23.40
N GLY A 265 12.32 -17.20 -24.58
CA GLY A 265 11.19 -17.70 -25.34
C GLY A 265 9.82 -17.22 -24.82
N SER A 266 8.76 -17.96 -25.13
CA SER A 266 7.37 -17.55 -24.84
C SER A 266 6.85 -17.95 -23.45
N ALA A 267 7.54 -18.87 -22.75
CA ALA A 267 7.16 -19.28 -21.42
C ALA A 267 7.52 -18.20 -20.40
N ILE A 268 6.67 -17.98 -19.39
CA ILE A 268 6.92 -16.98 -18.36
C ILE A 268 8.27 -17.24 -17.68
N TYR A 269 9.11 -16.22 -17.72
CA TYR A 269 10.38 -16.19 -17.02
C TYR A 269 10.29 -15.24 -15.83
N LYS A 270 10.59 -15.72 -14.63
CA LYS A 270 10.62 -14.93 -13.40
C LYS A 270 12.07 -14.58 -13.03
N PRO A 271 12.38 -13.33 -12.63
CA PRO A 271 13.70 -12.99 -12.12
C PRO A 271 14.10 -13.90 -10.95
N GLY A 272 15.35 -14.36 -10.94
CA GLY A 272 15.83 -15.35 -9.97
C GLY A 272 16.72 -14.82 -8.87
N ALA A 273 17.22 -13.58 -9.00
CA ALA A 273 18.16 -12.97 -8.06
C ALA A 273 18.15 -11.45 -8.16
N LEU A 274 18.79 -10.77 -7.21
CA LEU A 274 19.07 -9.34 -7.29
C LEU A 274 19.78 -8.99 -8.59
N HIS A 275 19.48 -7.82 -9.14
CA HIS A 275 20.01 -7.26 -10.39
C HIS A 275 19.68 -8.09 -11.64
N ASN A 276 18.74 -9.04 -11.49
CA ASN A 276 18.15 -9.78 -12.59
C ASN A 276 16.68 -9.35 -12.78
N PHE A 277 16.33 -9.02 -14.01
CA PHE A 277 15.01 -8.56 -14.41
C PHE A 277 14.44 -9.49 -15.47
N SER A 278 13.12 -9.57 -15.58
CA SER A 278 12.45 -10.16 -16.71
C SER A 278 11.83 -9.08 -17.58
N LEU A 279 12.06 -9.17 -18.89
CA LEU A 279 11.43 -8.29 -19.86
C LEU A 279 10.49 -9.12 -20.74
N TYR A 280 9.26 -8.64 -20.97
CA TYR A 280 8.34 -9.22 -21.95
C TYR A 280 8.10 -8.25 -23.09
N LEU A 281 8.46 -8.67 -24.30
CA LEU A 281 8.38 -7.86 -25.52
C LEU A 281 8.18 -8.77 -26.73
N GLY A 282 7.28 -8.39 -27.65
CA GLY A 282 7.08 -9.09 -28.91
C GLY A 282 6.73 -10.58 -28.79
N GLY A 283 5.99 -10.95 -27.74
CA GLY A 283 5.62 -12.35 -27.47
C GLY A 283 6.70 -13.19 -26.79
N LYS A 284 7.83 -12.61 -26.40
CA LYS A 284 8.99 -13.30 -25.83
C LYS A 284 9.41 -12.69 -24.49
N TRP A 285 9.91 -13.55 -23.63
CA TRP A 285 10.58 -13.18 -22.38
C TRP A 285 12.07 -13.12 -22.57
N TYR A 286 12.69 -12.16 -21.90
CA TYR A 286 14.14 -11.98 -21.84
C TYR A 286 14.58 -11.90 -20.38
N SER A 287 15.72 -12.47 -20.07
CA SER A 287 16.46 -12.23 -18.83
C SER A 287 17.42 -11.07 -19.05
N LEU A 288 17.36 -10.09 -18.17
CA LEU A 288 18.28 -8.94 -18.16
C LEU A 288 19.07 -9.00 -16.85
N THR A 289 20.36 -9.20 -16.91
CA THR A 289 21.24 -9.13 -15.74
C THR A 289 22.10 -7.88 -15.82
N ALA A 290 22.00 -6.99 -14.85
CA ALA A 290 22.78 -5.76 -14.81
C ALA A 290 24.30 -6.09 -14.80
N LYS A 291 25.05 -5.40 -15.63
CA LYS A 291 26.51 -5.61 -15.72
C LYS A 291 27.20 -4.98 -14.51
N PRO A 292 28.31 -5.57 -14.03
CA PRO A 292 29.14 -4.93 -13.02
C PRO A 292 29.57 -3.52 -13.43
N GLY A 293 29.49 -2.57 -12.48
CA GLY A 293 29.83 -1.17 -12.71
C GLY A 293 28.70 -0.30 -13.29
N THR A 294 27.50 -0.86 -13.51
CA THR A 294 26.29 -0.09 -13.87
C THR A 294 25.51 0.41 -12.66
N TYR A 295 25.88 -0.02 -11.49
CA TYR A 295 25.35 0.39 -10.18
C TYR A 295 26.49 0.39 -9.15
N ASP A 296 26.30 1.07 -8.00
CA ASP A 296 27.27 1.15 -6.91
C ASP A 296 26.74 0.37 -5.70
N ASP A 297 27.42 -0.71 -5.33
CA ASP A 297 27.08 -1.54 -4.16
C ASP A 297 27.15 -0.78 -2.82
N ASN A 298 27.87 0.35 -2.78
CA ASN A 298 27.99 1.19 -1.59
C ASN A 298 26.90 2.27 -1.51
N ASP A 299 26.14 2.49 -2.58
CA ASP A 299 24.99 3.39 -2.56
C ASP A 299 23.71 2.60 -2.19
N PRO A 300 23.16 2.78 -0.97
CA PRO A 300 22.02 2.00 -0.50
C PRO A 300 20.74 2.22 -1.32
N ILE A 301 20.67 3.27 -2.13
CA ILE A 301 19.54 3.57 -3.02
C ILE A 301 19.89 3.19 -4.46
N GLY A 302 21.08 3.52 -4.91
CA GLY A 302 21.56 3.25 -6.27
C GLY A 302 21.64 1.77 -6.60
N VAL A 303 21.93 0.92 -5.60
CA VAL A 303 22.00 -0.55 -5.72
C VAL A 303 20.65 -1.23 -5.90
N LEU A 304 19.54 -0.55 -5.57
CA LEU A 304 18.21 -1.15 -5.65
C LEU A 304 17.77 -1.39 -7.09
N ASP A 305 17.19 -2.54 -7.36
CA ASP A 305 16.69 -2.92 -8.69
C ASP A 305 15.68 -1.91 -9.26
N VAL A 306 14.86 -1.30 -8.39
CA VAL A 306 13.96 -0.21 -8.79
C VAL A 306 14.74 1.01 -9.32
N THR A 307 15.88 1.35 -8.73
CA THR A 307 16.72 2.49 -9.15
C THR A 307 17.47 2.14 -10.43
N ILE A 308 18.07 0.95 -10.49
CA ILE A 308 18.80 0.45 -11.67
C ILE A 308 17.87 0.47 -12.89
N SER A 309 16.68 -0.12 -12.77
CA SER A 309 15.71 -0.17 -13.87
C SER A 309 15.19 1.22 -14.25
N SER A 310 14.95 2.09 -13.27
CA SER A 310 14.50 3.46 -13.52
C SER A 310 15.54 4.27 -14.31
N ASN A 311 16.80 4.18 -13.92
CA ASN A 311 17.88 4.95 -14.56
C ASN A 311 18.26 4.38 -15.92
N LEU A 312 18.49 3.07 -16.00
CA LEU A 312 19.12 2.45 -17.18
C LEU A 312 18.14 2.02 -18.26
N ILE A 313 16.86 1.80 -17.91
CA ILE A 313 15.83 1.37 -18.87
C ILE A 313 14.80 2.47 -19.07
N LEU A 314 14.16 2.94 -17.98
CA LEU A 314 13.03 3.87 -18.10
C LEU A 314 13.51 5.26 -18.52
N ASP A 315 14.54 5.83 -17.91
CA ASP A 315 15.06 7.14 -18.29
C ASP A 315 15.97 7.04 -19.52
N GLU A 316 17.06 6.28 -19.46
CA GLU A 316 18.09 6.29 -20.51
C GLU A 316 17.55 5.83 -21.88
N ILE A 317 16.72 4.77 -21.91
CA ILE A 317 16.22 4.20 -23.18
C ILE A 317 14.83 4.70 -23.55
N LEU A 318 13.89 4.67 -22.57
CA LEU A 318 12.49 5.01 -22.82
C LEU A 318 12.18 6.49 -22.60
N GLY A 319 13.11 7.27 -22.04
CA GLY A 319 12.95 8.71 -21.83
C GLY A 319 11.92 9.07 -20.77
N ILE A 320 11.57 8.12 -19.89
CA ILE A 320 10.63 8.32 -18.78
C ILE A 320 11.40 8.80 -17.55
N LYS A 321 11.42 10.11 -17.34
CA LYS A 321 12.22 10.77 -16.27
C LYS A 321 11.46 10.87 -14.94
N ASP A 322 10.15 11.08 -14.99
CA ASP A 322 9.32 11.17 -13.80
C ASP A 322 8.20 10.12 -13.87
N LEU A 323 8.37 9.05 -13.11
CA LEU A 323 7.44 7.93 -13.04
C LEU A 323 6.04 8.32 -12.51
N ARG A 324 5.91 9.47 -11.85
CA ARG A 324 4.65 9.93 -11.24
C ARG A 324 3.76 10.68 -12.22
N SER A 325 4.36 11.28 -13.25
CA SER A 325 3.66 12.16 -14.19
C SER A 325 3.62 11.63 -15.62
N ASP A 326 4.51 10.72 -16.00
CA ASP A 326 4.54 10.16 -17.36
C ASP A 326 3.38 9.16 -17.53
N LYS A 327 2.48 9.46 -18.48
CA LYS A 327 1.28 8.65 -18.77
C LYS A 327 1.57 7.42 -19.64
N ARG A 328 2.81 7.21 -20.06
CA ARG A 328 3.22 6.03 -20.84
C ARG A 328 3.53 4.83 -19.95
N ILE A 329 3.86 5.06 -18.67
CA ILE A 329 4.14 3.99 -17.72
C ILE A 329 2.95 3.72 -16.81
N ASP A 330 2.78 2.44 -16.45
CA ASP A 330 1.87 2.00 -15.41
C ASP A 330 2.51 0.87 -14.61
N PHE A 331 1.93 0.52 -13.46
CA PHE A 331 2.49 -0.40 -12.50
C PHE A 331 1.57 -1.60 -12.28
N VAL A 332 2.18 -2.77 -12.05
CA VAL A 332 1.46 -4.02 -11.81
C VAL A 332 2.01 -4.69 -10.56
N GLY A 333 1.24 -4.72 -9.49
CA GLY A 333 1.62 -5.43 -8.26
C GLY A 333 1.81 -6.92 -8.50
N GLY A 334 2.83 -7.50 -7.86
CA GLY A 334 3.21 -8.90 -8.02
C GLY A 334 2.11 -9.91 -7.65
N ILE A 335 1.14 -9.49 -6.84
CA ILE A 335 -0.04 -10.31 -6.51
C ILE A 335 -0.85 -10.71 -7.75
N ARG A 336 -0.80 -9.90 -8.82
CA ARG A 336 -1.44 -10.21 -10.12
C ARG A 336 -0.65 -11.22 -10.94
N GLY A 337 0.61 -11.47 -10.57
CA GLY A 337 1.52 -12.38 -11.25
C GLY A 337 2.01 -11.88 -12.59
N LEU A 338 3.05 -12.56 -13.13
CA LEU A 338 3.64 -12.21 -14.42
C LEU A 338 2.72 -12.48 -15.63
N GLY A 339 1.68 -13.29 -15.45
CA GLY A 339 0.65 -13.51 -16.45
C GLY A 339 -0.11 -12.24 -16.83
N GLU A 340 -0.31 -11.33 -15.87
CA GLU A 340 -0.94 -10.04 -16.12
C GLU A 340 -0.07 -9.13 -17.00
N LEU A 341 1.24 -9.15 -16.79
CA LEU A 341 2.20 -8.43 -17.65
C LEU A 341 2.08 -8.89 -19.11
N LYS A 342 2.10 -10.24 -19.28
CA LYS A 342 1.94 -10.85 -20.60
C LYS A 342 0.60 -10.46 -21.22
N ARG A 343 -0.50 -10.54 -20.49
CA ARG A 343 -1.85 -10.18 -20.96
C ARG A 343 -1.90 -8.73 -21.47
N ARG A 344 -1.35 -7.77 -20.71
CA ARG A 344 -1.39 -6.34 -21.04
C ARG A 344 -0.56 -6.02 -22.29
N VAL A 345 0.53 -6.74 -22.51
CA VAL A 345 1.35 -6.58 -23.73
C VAL A 345 0.69 -7.27 -24.92
N ASP A 346 0.23 -8.50 -24.78
CA ASP A 346 -0.40 -9.26 -25.87
C ASP A 346 -1.70 -8.63 -26.36
N SER A 347 -2.45 -7.95 -25.47
CA SER A 347 -3.67 -7.21 -25.83
C SER A 347 -3.40 -5.90 -26.59
N GLY A 348 -2.15 -5.45 -26.65
CA GLY A 348 -1.78 -4.16 -27.24
C GLY A 348 -2.06 -2.97 -26.32
N GLU A 349 -2.50 -3.18 -25.09
CA GLU A 349 -2.66 -2.13 -24.07
C GLU A 349 -1.31 -1.48 -23.74
N MET A 350 -0.28 -2.32 -23.65
CA MET A 350 1.10 -1.93 -23.40
C MET A 350 2.02 -2.55 -24.46
N LYS A 351 3.18 -1.95 -24.66
CA LYS A 351 4.17 -2.44 -25.64
C LYS A 351 5.21 -3.34 -25.01
N VAL A 352 5.62 -3.05 -23.79
CA VAL A 352 6.68 -3.77 -23.07
C VAL A 352 6.35 -3.86 -21.59
N ALA A 353 6.75 -4.94 -20.96
CA ALA A 353 6.65 -5.14 -19.51
C ALA A 353 8.00 -5.51 -18.91
N LEU A 354 8.26 -5.01 -17.71
CA LEU A 354 9.47 -5.25 -16.93
C LEU A 354 9.08 -5.77 -15.55
N ALA A 355 9.54 -6.97 -15.22
CA ALA A 355 9.39 -7.55 -13.89
C ALA A 355 10.71 -7.46 -13.11
N LEU A 356 10.58 -7.09 -11.83
CA LEU A 356 11.69 -6.95 -10.91
C LEU A 356 11.75 -8.15 -9.97
N TYR A 357 12.96 -8.43 -9.45
CA TYR A 357 13.12 -9.35 -8.34
C TYR A 357 12.64 -8.66 -7.04
N PRO A 358 11.79 -9.34 -6.20
CA PRO A 358 11.24 -8.76 -4.98
C PRO A 358 12.27 -8.59 -3.86
#